data_04cef66ce5a340f7656aaae75c73761a
#
_entry.id   04cef66ce5a340f7656aaae75c73761a
#
_cell.length_a   1.000
_cell.length_b   1.000
_cell.length_c   1.000
_cell.angle_alpha   90.00
_cell.angle_beta   90.00
_cell.angle_gamma   90.00
#
_symmetry.space_group_name_H-M   'P 1'
#
loop_
_entity.id
_entity.type
_entity.pdbx_description
1 polymer ?
#
loop_
_entity_poly.entity_id
_entity_poly.type
_entity_poly.pdbx_seq_one_letter_code
_entity_poly.pdbx_strand_id
1 'polypeptide(L)'
;MGVPYVPVIGLVGTDLLKRRDDMVLAPDPFGEGKVTVVAKAMRPDVAVFHVQKADRQGNVSFGYAVEAVILAEASEHVVVTAEEIVDRITEKDAVGAFLPSILVDDVVHAPFGAHPGGLTDRYAPDAEAMKEYVAASRDDASFAAYLDTYVFGVSGHDEYVERYVRKARQPEPVA
;
A
#
# COMPACT_ATOMS: atom_id res chain seq x y z
N MET A 1 -11.69 20.13 -5.57
CA MET A 1 -11.16 20.89 -4.40
C MET A 1 -11.34 20.03 -3.16
N GLY A 2 -10.24 19.63 -2.51
CA GLY A 2 -10.29 18.85 -1.28
C GLY A 2 -10.45 19.72 -0.03
N VAL A 3 -10.87 19.13 1.09
CA VAL A 3 -10.92 19.79 2.39
C VAL A 3 -9.50 20.10 2.85
N PRO A 4 -9.16 21.31 3.32
CA PRO A 4 -7.79 21.65 3.71
C PRO A 4 -7.33 20.98 5.01
N TYR A 5 -8.26 20.55 5.84
CA TYR A 5 -8.03 19.86 7.13
C TYR A 5 -9.29 19.14 7.59
N VAL A 6 -9.14 18.21 8.51
CA VAL A 6 -10.25 17.47 9.13
C VAL A 6 -10.10 17.45 10.66
N PRO A 7 -11.21 17.53 11.44
CA PRO A 7 -11.18 17.24 12.86
C PRO A 7 -10.97 15.75 13.08
N VAL A 8 -10.14 15.40 14.08
CA VAL A 8 -9.78 14.02 14.42
C VAL A 8 -10.26 13.71 15.82
N ILE A 9 -10.99 12.62 15.98
CA ILE A 9 -11.45 12.14 17.28
C ILE A 9 -10.27 11.51 18.04
N GLY A 10 -10.10 11.88 19.30
CA GLY A 10 -8.99 11.42 20.15
C GLY A 10 -7.73 12.27 19.97
N LEU A 11 -6.59 11.69 20.27
CA LEU A 11 -5.24 12.29 20.22
C LEU A 11 -5.00 13.49 21.15
N VAL A 12 -6.03 14.13 21.71
CA VAL A 12 -5.87 15.21 22.70
C VAL A 12 -5.08 14.69 23.91
N GLY A 13 -3.98 15.37 24.26
CA GLY A 13 -3.11 14.99 25.38
C GLY A 13 -2.10 13.89 25.07
N THR A 14 -2.02 13.39 23.85
CA THR A 14 -1.03 12.39 23.44
C THR A 14 0.31 13.03 23.07
N ASP A 15 1.39 12.24 23.18
CA ASP A 15 2.73 12.68 22.74
C ASP A 15 2.87 12.80 21.22
N LEU A 16 1.93 12.24 20.46
CA LEU A 16 1.90 12.35 19.02
C LEU A 16 1.83 13.81 18.55
N LEU A 17 0.99 14.61 19.20
CA LEU A 17 0.84 16.04 18.91
C LEU A 17 2.12 16.85 19.13
N LYS A 18 3.04 16.36 19.99
CA LYS A 18 4.33 17.02 20.23
C LYS A 18 5.36 16.75 19.12
N ARG A 19 5.11 15.73 18.28
CA ARG A 19 6.04 15.23 17.25
C ARG A 19 5.57 15.51 15.84
N ARG A 20 4.33 15.95 15.68
CA ARG A 20 3.72 16.19 14.37
C ARG A 20 3.36 17.67 14.24
N ASP A 21 3.81 18.27 13.14
CA ASP A 21 3.57 19.66 12.75
C ASP A 21 2.32 19.83 11.86
N ASP A 22 1.80 18.72 11.33
CA ASP A 22 0.59 18.66 10.51
C ASP A 22 -0.69 18.50 11.35
N MET A 23 -0.58 18.53 12.68
CA MET A 23 -1.71 18.44 13.61
C MET A 23 -1.67 19.58 14.64
N VAL A 24 -2.79 20.21 14.89
CA VAL A 24 -2.93 21.29 15.86
C VAL A 24 -4.16 21.11 16.73
N LEU A 25 -4.13 21.68 17.94
CA LEU A 25 -5.32 21.83 18.77
C LEU A 25 -6.08 23.07 18.33
N ALA A 26 -7.39 22.94 18.11
CA ALA A 26 -8.29 24.03 17.80
C ALA A 26 -9.51 24.00 18.73
N PRO A 27 -10.13 25.16 19.01
CA PRO A 27 -11.42 25.20 19.71
C PRO A 27 -12.48 24.42 18.93
N ASP A 28 -13.26 23.61 19.62
CA ASP A 28 -14.42 22.97 19.03
C ASP A 28 -15.53 24.03 18.83
N PRO A 29 -15.96 24.30 17.58
CA PRO A 29 -16.95 25.34 17.30
C PRO A 29 -18.35 25.01 17.84
N PHE A 30 -18.61 23.74 18.18
CA PHE A 30 -19.89 23.25 18.71
C PHE A 30 -19.80 22.77 20.15
N GLY A 31 -18.60 22.76 20.75
CA GLY A 31 -18.35 22.28 22.10
C GLY A 31 -17.86 23.41 23.00
N GLU A 32 -18.67 23.85 24.01
CA GLU A 32 -18.33 24.90 24.93
C GLU A 32 -17.01 24.61 25.67
N GLY A 33 -15.96 25.40 25.36
CA GLY A 33 -14.64 25.30 25.97
C GLY A 33 -13.85 24.02 25.70
N LYS A 34 -14.34 23.15 24.82
CA LYS A 34 -13.64 21.93 24.40
C LYS A 34 -12.63 22.25 23.29
N VAL A 35 -11.63 21.39 23.20
CA VAL A 35 -10.66 21.41 22.10
C VAL A 35 -10.72 20.11 21.32
N THR A 36 -10.47 20.21 20.02
CA THR A 36 -10.32 19.06 19.13
C THR A 36 -8.96 19.11 18.45
N VAL A 37 -8.47 17.96 18.00
CA VAL A 37 -7.31 17.91 17.11
C VAL A 37 -7.78 18.15 15.69
N VAL A 38 -7.06 18.99 14.96
CA VAL A 38 -7.28 19.23 13.54
C VAL A 38 -6.04 18.77 12.80
N ALA A 39 -6.21 17.83 11.87
CA ALA A 39 -5.15 17.33 11.01
C ALA A 39 -5.21 18.01 9.63
N LYS A 40 -4.05 18.49 9.18
CA LYS A 40 -3.88 19.05 7.83
C LYS A 40 -4.12 17.95 6.79
N ALA A 41 -4.72 18.29 5.67
CA ALA A 41 -4.88 17.35 4.55
C ALA A 41 -3.50 16.89 4.05
N MET A 42 -3.32 15.58 3.97
CA MET A 42 -2.15 14.96 3.34
C MET A 42 -2.41 14.89 1.82
N ARG A 43 -1.40 15.23 1.05
CA ARG A 43 -1.40 15.14 -0.42
C ARG A 43 -0.12 14.44 -0.83
N PRO A 44 -0.12 13.11 -0.97
CA PRO A 44 1.04 12.37 -1.42
C PRO A 44 1.37 12.71 -2.89
N ASP A 45 2.65 12.78 -3.21
CA ASP A 45 3.09 12.95 -4.59
C ASP A 45 2.78 11.69 -5.40
N VAL A 46 2.97 10.52 -4.80
CA VAL A 46 2.75 9.22 -5.45
C VAL A 46 2.08 8.24 -4.50
N ALA A 47 1.02 7.58 -4.96
CA ALA A 47 0.48 6.37 -4.35
C ALA A 47 0.97 5.14 -5.11
N VAL A 48 1.44 4.13 -4.39
CA VAL A 48 1.82 2.83 -4.98
C VAL A 48 1.15 1.72 -4.18
N PHE A 49 0.44 0.83 -4.84
CA PHE A 49 -0.15 -0.35 -4.20
C PHE A 49 -0.28 -1.53 -5.14
N HIS A 50 -0.34 -2.73 -4.54
CA HIS A 50 -0.43 -3.99 -5.26
C HIS A 50 -1.84 -4.56 -5.19
N VAL A 51 -2.32 -5.11 -6.33
CA VAL A 51 -3.70 -5.55 -6.49
C VAL A 51 -3.80 -6.93 -7.14
N GLN A 52 -4.96 -7.58 -6.98
CA GLN A 52 -5.24 -8.86 -7.60
C GLN A 52 -5.37 -8.75 -9.12
N LYS A 53 -6.08 -7.71 -9.61
CA LYS A 53 -6.34 -7.52 -11.05
C LYS A 53 -6.40 -6.07 -11.44
N ALA A 54 -5.84 -5.77 -12.59
CA ALA A 54 -6.06 -4.53 -13.32
C ALA A 54 -6.41 -4.82 -14.78
N ASP A 55 -7.07 -3.90 -15.45
CA ASP A 55 -7.27 -3.99 -16.89
C ASP A 55 -6.35 -3.03 -17.67
N ARG A 56 -6.32 -3.18 -18.98
CA ARG A 56 -5.48 -2.37 -19.87
C ARG A 56 -5.87 -0.89 -19.91
N GLN A 57 -7.06 -0.54 -19.43
CA GLN A 57 -7.55 0.83 -19.34
C GLN A 57 -7.20 1.49 -18.00
N GLY A 58 -6.69 0.71 -17.02
CA GLY A 58 -6.37 1.19 -15.68
C GLY A 58 -7.49 1.00 -14.66
N ASN A 59 -8.58 0.28 -14.99
CA ASN A 59 -9.54 -0.10 -13.96
C ASN A 59 -8.97 -1.22 -13.10
N VAL A 60 -9.22 -1.15 -11.79
CA VAL A 60 -8.60 -2.04 -10.81
C VAL A 60 -9.66 -2.67 -9.92
N SER A 61 -9.50 -3.98 -9.67
CA SER A 61 -10.26 -4.72 -8.67
C SER A 61 -9.31 -5.26 -7.61
N PHE A 62 -9.58 -4.95 -6.36
CA PHE A 62 -8.77 -5.39 -5.23
C PHE A 62 -9.63 -5.58 -3.99
N GLY A 63 -9.20 -6.45 -3.08
CA GLY A 63 -9.96 -6.84 -1.89
C GLY A 63 -10.52 -5.67 -1.06
N TYR A 64 -10.60 -5.81 0.24
CA TYR A 64 -11.32 -4.86 1.10
C TYR A 64 -10.48 -3.63 1.56
N ALA A 65 -9.44 -3.26 0.82
CA ALA A 65 -8.59 -2.12 1.16
C ALA A 65 -9.23 -0.79 0.72
N VAL A 66 -10.28 -0.34 1.41
CA VAL A 66 -10.95 0.95 1.15
C VAL A 66 -9.97 2.12 1.25
N GLU A 67 -8.95 1.99 2.10
CA GLU A 67 -7.88 2.97 2.29
C GLU A 67 -7.11 3.26 0.99
N ALA A 68 -6.96 2.26 0.10
CA ALA A 68 -6.29 2.45 -1.17
C ALA A 68 -7.06 3.38 -2.12
N VAL A 69 -8.40 3.36 -2.07
CA VAL A 69 -9.24 4.30 -2.83
C VAL A 69 -9.01 5.73 -2.34
N ILE A 70 -9.03 5.93 -1.02
CA ILE A 70 -8.80 7.25 -0.41
C ILE A 70 -7.38 7.73 -0.71
N LEU A 71 -6.39 6.84 -0.68
CA LEU A 71 -5.01 7.16 -1.01
C LEU A 71 -4.87 7.58 -2.49
N ALA A 72 -5.51 6.85 -3.41
CA ALA A 72 -5.53 7.19 -4.82
C ALA A 72 -6.16 8.57 -5.08
N GLU A 73 -7.32 8.85 -4.46
CA GLU A 73 -8.01 10.15 -4.59
C GLU A 73 -7.20 11.32 -4.00
N ALA A 74 -6.33 11.07 -3.03
CA ALA A 74 -5.54 12.09 -2.36
C ALA A 74 -4.21 12.39 -3.06
N SER A 75 -3.72 11.49 -3.92
CA SER A 75 -2.39 11.52 -4.51
C SER A 75 -2.36 12.23 -5.86
N GLU A 76 -1.20 12.78 -6.23
CA GLU A 76 -1.00 13.44 -7.52
C GLU A 76 -0.75 12.43 -8.64
N HIS A 77 -0.13 11.29 -8.32
CA HIS A 77 0.17 10.21 -9.27
C HIS A 77 -0.08 8.84 -8.63
N VAL A 78 -0.73 7.95 -9.35
CA VAL A 78 -1.13 6.64 -8.84
C VAL A 78 -0.55 5.51 -9.71
N VAL A 79 0.32 4.72 -9.11
CA VAL A 79 0.93 3.53 -9.72
C VAL A 79 0.34 2.27 -9.11
N VAL A 80 -0.17 1.40 -9.93
CA VAL A 80 -0.72 0.11 -9.51
C VAL A 80 0.12 -1.03 -10.07
N THR A 81 0.61 -1.90 -9.21
CA THR A 81 1.18 -3.18 -9.62
C THR A 81 0.10 -4.27 -9.48
N ALA A 82 -0.03 -5.18 -10.44
CA ALA A 82 -1.09 -6.16 -10.48
C ALA A 82 -0.57 -7.59 -10.72
N GLU A 83 -1.18 -8.56 -10.05
CA GLU A 83 -0.94 -9.98 -10.30
C GLU A 83 -1.36 -10.41 -11.69
N GLU A 84 -2.46 -9.85 -12.18
CA GLU A 84 -3.07 -10.23 -13.44
C GLU A 84 -3.56 -9.01 -14.20
N ILE A 85 -3.21 -8.92 -15.47
CA ILE A 85 -3.78 -7.93 -16.40
C ILE A 85 -4.85 -8.61 -17.23
N VAL A 86 -6.09 -8.14 -17.10
CA VAL A 86 -7.25 -8.66 -17.82
C VAL A 86 -7.71 -7.70 -18.93
N ASP A 87 -8.59 -8.15 -19.81
CA ASP A 87 -9.06 -7.31 -20.91
C ASP A 87 -9.92 -6.14 -20.42
N ARG A 88 -10.82 -6.40 -19.47
CA ARG A 88 -11.73 -5.39 -18.93
C ARG A 88 -12.22 -5.75 -17.54
N ILE A 89 -12.34 -4.73 -16.70
CA ILE A 89 -12.99 -4.81 -15.38
C ILE A 89 -14.08 -3.73 -15.33
N THR A 90 -15.26 -4.11 -14.82
CA THR A 90 -16.32 -3.15 -14.47
C THR A 90 -16.54 -3.19 -12.96
N GLU A 91 -17.18 -2.17 -12.41
CA GLU A 91 -17.54 -2.14 -10.99
C GLU A 91 -18.36 -3.36 -10.55
N LYS A 92 -19.16 -3.92 -11.46
CA LYS A 92 -19.98 -5.13 -11.18
C LYS A 92 -19.16 -6.41 -11.12
N ASP A 93 -18.01 -6.44 -11.79
CA ASP A 93 -17.11 -7.59 -11.83
C ASP A 93 -16.07 -7.54 -10.69
N ALA A 94 -15.96 -6.40 -10.02
CA ALA A 94 -15.00 -6.20 -8.96
C ALA A 94 -15.35 -7.02 -7.72
N VAL A 95 -14.36 -7.69 -7.17
CA VAL A 95 -14.45 -8.34 -5.86
C VAL A 95 -13.83 -7.40 -4.83
N GLY A 96 -14.67 -6.88 -3.95
CA GLY A 96 -14.23 -5.88 -2.96
C GLY A 96 -14.28 -4.45 -3.51
N ALA A 97 -13.20 -3.71 -3.40
CA ALA A 97 -13.12 -2.34 -3.88
C ALA A 97 -12.83 -2.26 -5.38
N PHE A 98 -13.34 -1.23 -6.01
CA PHE A 98 -13.11 -0.89 -7.42
C PHE A 98 -12.50 0.51 -7.52
N LEU A 99 -11.43 0.63 -8.28
CA LEU A 99 -10.81 1.91 -8.60
C LEU A 99 -10.95 2.15 -10.11
N PRO A 100 -11.68 3.19 -10.53
CA PRO A 100 -11.84 3.50 -11.95
C PRO A 100 -10.54 4.06 -12.54
N SER A 101 -10.33 3.82 -13.81
CA SER A 101 -9.12 4.20 -14.55
C SER A 101 -8.77 5.69 -14.49
N ILE A 102 -9.73 6.56 -14.24
CA ILE A 102 -9.47 8.00 -14.09
C ILE A 102 -8.61 8.35 -12.88
N LEU A 103 -8.49 7.43 -11.92
CA LEU A 103 -7.68 7.60 -10.71
C LEU A 103 -6.36 6.80 -10.76
N VAL A 104 -5.99 6.23 -11.91
CA VAL A 104 -4.80 5.40 -12.08
C VAL A 104 -3.99 5.91 -13.26
N ASP A 105 -2.74 6.26 -13.02
CA ASP A 105 -1.84 6.76 -14.06
C ASP A 105 -1.05 5.63 -14.72
N ASP A 106 -0.53 4.70 -13.92
CA ASP A 106 0.27 3.59 -14.41
C ASP A 106 -0.19 2.25 -13.86
N VAL A 107 -0.19 1.23 -14.74
CA VAL A 107 -0.41 -0.17 -14.38
C VAL A 107 0.78 -1.02 -14.79
N VAL A 108 1.34 -1.76 -13.82
CA VAL A 108 2.49 -2.63 -14.01
C VAL A 108 2.10 -4.07 -13.70
N HIS A 109 2.34 -4.99 -14.64
CA HIS A 109 2.18 -6.42 -14.40
C HIS A 109 3.33 -6.93 -13.54
N ALA A 110 3.04 -7.36 -12.31
CA ALA A 110 4.03 -7.82 -11.35
C ALA A 110 3.50 -9.02 -10.54
N PRO A 111 3.42 -10.22 -11.12
CA PRO A 111 3.01 -11.42 -10.39
C PRO A 111 3.87 -11.65 -9.15
N PHE A 112 3.25 -12.02 -8.03
CA PHE A 112 3.90 -12.09 -6.70
C PHE A 112 4.47 -10.77 -6.19
N GLY A 113 3.94 -9.63 -6.66
CA GLY A 113 4.44 -8.30 -6.29
C GLY A 113 4.26 -7.94 -4.82
N ALA A 114 3.42 -8.65 -4.06
CA ALA A 114 3.29 -8.48 -2.61
C ALA A 114 4.27 -9.34 -1.80
N HIS A 115 5.05 -10.25 -2.42
CA HIS A 115 6.04 -11.06 -1.71
C HIS A 115 7.12 -10.18 -1.04
N PRO A 116 7.55 -10.47 0.21
CA PRO A 116 7.22 -11.62 1.07
C PRO A 116 5.90 -11.50 1.83
N GLY A 117 5.14 -10.43 1.68
CA GLY A 117 3.77 -10.35 2.16
C GLY A 117 2.86 -11.28 1.38
N GLY A 118 1.66 -11.52 1.91
CA GLY A 118 0.62 -12.26 1.21
C GLY A 118 -0.30 -11.35 0.42
N LEU A 119 -1.07 -11.95 -0.47
CA LEU A 119 -2.18 -11.30 -1.15
C LEU A 119 -3.42 -12.17 -1.02
N THR A 120 -4.50 -11.63 -0.46
CA THR A 120 -5.76 -12.35 -0.24
C THR A 120 -6.24 -13.02 -1.52
N ASP A 121 -6.70 -14.27 -1.42
CA ASP A 121 -7.15 -15.11 -2.52
C ASP A 121 -6.08 -15.45 -3.59
N ARG A 122 -4.80 -15.18 -3.32
CA ARG A 122 -3.70 -15.46 -4.24
C ARG A 122 -2.59 -16.29 -3.60
N TYR A 123 -1.97 -15.82 -2.53
CA TYR A 123 -0.92 -16.53 -1.81
C TYR A 123 -0.74 -16.04 -0.38
N ALA A 124 -0.31 -16.95 0.48
CA ALA A 124 -0.02 -16.64 1.87
C ALA A 124 1.31 -15.87 2.02
N PRO A 125 1.52 -15.14 3.14
CA PRO A 125 2.80 -14.54 3.45
C PRO A 125 3.93 -15.57 3.55
N ASP A 126 5.10 -15.25 3.04
CA ASP A 126 6.32 -16.04 3.23
C ASP A 126 6.94 -15.71 4.59
N ALA A 127 6.55 -16.49 5.61
CA ALA A 127 7.00 -16.27 6.99
C ALA A 127 8.51 -16.39 7.17
N GLU A 128 9.18 -17.22 6.37
CA GLU A 128 10.62 -17.40 6.47
C GLU A 128 11.38 -16.21 5.86
N ALA A 129 10.97 -15.75 4.69
CA ALA A 129 11.51 -14.54 4.08
C ALA A 129 11.28 -13.31 4.97
N MET A 130 10.12 -13.20 5.62
CA MET A 130 9.85 -12.13 6.58
C MET A 130 10.76 -12.21 7.82
N LYS A 131 11.02 -13.41 8.36
CA LYS A 131 11.97 -13.60 9.47
C LYS A 131 13.39 -13.21 9.06
N GLU A 132 13.80 -13.57 7.86
CA GLU A 132 15.11 -13.20 7.32
C GLU A 132 15.26 -11.69 7.20
N TYR A 133 14.27 -10.99 6.65
CA TYR A 133 14.22 -9.53 6.61
C TYR A 133 14.35 -8.91 8.01
N VAL A 134 13.55 -9.39 8.97
CA VAL A 134 13.61 -8.90 10.37
C VAL A 134 14.96 -9.17 11.00
N ALA A 135 15.60 -10.31 10.71
CA ALA A 135 16.94 -10.61 11.22
C ALA A 135 18.00 -9.67 10.62
N ALA A 136 17.90 -9.43 9.30
CA ALA A 136 18.82 -8.53 8.59
C ALA A 136 18.65 -7.06 9.01
N SER A 137 17.47 -6.62 9.37
CA SER A 137 17.18 -5.22 9.75
C SER A 137 17.73 -4.80 11.13
N ARG A 138 18.46 -5.66 11.83
CA ARG A 138 18.99 -5.38 13.18
C ARG A 138 20.19 -4.45 13.17
N ASP A 139 20.95 -4.41 12.10
CA ASP A 139 22.11 -3.55 11.91
C ASP A 139 22.30 -3.19 10.43
N ASP A 140 22.99 -2.09 10.19
CA ASP A 140 23.15 -1.51 8.84
C ASP A 140 23.96 -2.44 7.90
N ALA A 141 24.92 -3.18 8.40
CA ALA A 141 25.77 -4.06 7.58
C ALA A 141 24.97 -5.28 7.10
N SER A 142 24.22 -5.91 7.99
CA SER A 142 23.33 -7.03 7.68
C SER A 142 22.22 -6.59 6.74
N PHE A 143 21.69 -5.39 6.94
CA PHE A 143 20.64 -4.85 6.06
C PHE A 143 21.17 -4.51 4.66
N ALA A 144 22.37 -3.93 4.56
CA ALA A 144 23.01 -3.69 3.27
C ALA A 144 23.22 -4.99 2.48
N ALA A 145 23.71 -6.07 3.15
CA ALA A 145 23.86 -7.38 2.51
C ALA A 145 22.51 -7.98 2.04
N TYR A 146 21.45 -7.77 2.80
CA TYR A 146 20.10 -8.16 2.40
C TYR A 146 19.64 -7.41 1.14
N LEU A 147 19.84 -6.09 1.10
CA LEU A 147 19.51 -5.28 -0.08
C LEU A 147 20.35 -5.69 -1.30
N ASP A 148 21.65 -5.96 -1.12
CA ASP A 148 22.51 -6.43 -2.21
C ASP A 148 22.04 -7.77 -2.76
N THR A 149 21.47 -8.64 -1.93
CA THR A 149 20.97 -9.95 -2.36
C THR A 149 19.61 -9.84 -3.08
N TYR A 150 18.64 -9.19 -2.46
CA TYR A 150 17.24 -9.27 -2.88
C TYR A 150 16.76 -8.10 -3.74
N VAL A 151 17.48 -6.98 -3.69
CA VAL A 151 17.09 -5.75 -4.43
C VAL A 151 18.09 -5.43 -5.53
N PHE A 152 19.37 -5.27 -5.18
CA PHE A 152 20.40 -4.85 -6.14
C PHE A 152 21.05 -6.02 -6.89
N GLY A 153 20.98 -7.23 -6.33
CA GLY A 153 21.54 -8.46 -6.91
C GLY A 153 20.65 -9.15 -7.93
N VAL A 154 19.53 -8.55 -8.30
CA VAL A 154 18.61 -9.03 -9.34
C VAL A 154 18.46 -7.98 -10.43
N SER A 155 18.31 -8.43 -11.67
CA SER A 155 18.15 -7.53 -12.83
C SER A 155 16.74 -6.93 -12.94
N GLY A 156 15.79 -7.46 -12.17
CA GLY A 156 14.40 -7.02 -12.14
C GLY A 156 13.46 -8.00 -11.48
N HIS A 157 12.17 -7.67 -11.53
CA HIS A 157 11.11 -8.41 -10.85
C HIS A 157 11.03 -9.89 -11.26
N ASP A 158 11.12 -10.20 -12.55
CA ASP A 158 11.02 -11.57 -13.04
C ASP A 158 12.14 -12.46 -12.49
N GLU A 159 13.37 -11.96 -12.43
CA GLU A 159 14.48 -12.68 -11.85
C GLU A 159 14.32 -12.89 -10.33
N TYR A 160 13.82 -11.87 -9.62
CA TYR A 160 13.48 -11.99 -8.21
C TYR A 160 12.47 -13.13 -7.98
N VAL A 161 11.37 -13.12 -8.72
CA VAL A 161 10.32 -14.14 -8.61
C VAL A 161 10.87 -15.54 -8.92
N GLU A 162 11.68 -15.69 -9.96
CA GLU A 162 12.26 -16.98 -10.32
C GLU A 162 13.20 -17.50 -9.25
N ARG A 163 14.07 -16.64 -8.70
CA ARG A 163 15.09 -17.05 -7.72
C ARG A 163 14.53 -17.33 -6.33
N TYR A 164 13.66 -16.45 -5.86
CA TYR A 164 13.29 -16.39 -4.44
C TYR A 164 11.84 -16.81 -4.15
N VAL A 165 10.93 -16.74 -5.13
CA VAL A 165 9.54 -17.14 -4.94
C VAL A 165 9.28 -18.54 -5.49
N ARG A 166 9.49 -18.76 -6.79
CA ARG A 166 9.14 -20.03 -7.45
C ARG A 166 10.06 -21.19 -7.14
N LYS A 167 11.37 -20.95 -7.00
CA LYS A 167 12.35 -22.01 -6.70
C LYS A 167 12.41 -22.37 -5.23
N ALA A 168 12.26 -21.38 -4.35
CA ALA A 168 12.40 -21.62 -2.91
C ALA A 168 11.12 -22.15 -2.27
N ARG A 169 9.94 -21.76 -2.74
CA ARG A 169 8.65 -22.10 -2.10
C ARG A 169 7.50 -22.00 -3.10
N GLN A 170 6.71 -23.06 -3.22
CA GLN A 170 5.38 -22.94 -3.79
C GLN A 170 4.46 -22.39 -2.69
N PRO A 171 3.89 -21.20 -2.81
CA PRO A 171 2.92 -20.70 -1.85
C PRO A 171 1.71 -21.65 -1.85
N GLU A 172 1.32 -22.14 -0.68
CA GLU A 172 0.09 -22.91 -0.56
C GLU A 172 -1.10 -22.01 -0.87
N PRO A 173 -2.06 -22.45 -1.70
CA PRO A 173 -3.27 -21.70 -1.91
C PRO A 173 -3.99 -21.51 -0.59
N VAL A 174 -4.40 -20.28 -0.31
CA VAL A 174 -5.23 -19.97 0.86
C VAL A 174 -6.57 -20.67 0.68
N ALA A 175 -6.92 -21.59 1.59
CA ALA A 175 -8.17 -22.34 1.59
C ALA A 175 -9.36 -21.46 1.99
#